data_85436f918ae731d2ed8dcaa41a431250
#
_entry.id   85436f918ae731d2ed8dcaa41a431250
#
_cell.length_a   1.000
_cell.length_b   1.000
_cell.length_c   1.000
_cell.angle_alpha   90.00
_cell.angle_beta   90.00
_cell.angle_gamma   90.00
#
_symmetry.space_group_name_H-M   'P 1'
#
loop_
_entity.id
_entity.type
_entity.pdbx_description
1 polymer ?
#
loop_
_entity_poly.entity_id
_entity_poly.type
_entity_poly.pdbx_seq_one_letter_code
_entity_poly.pdbx_strand_id
1 'polypeptide(L)'
;MITYRQPMALDIPTLVVLDKEYFPYSPWSPGQFKEEFAGIPSTRFFELAISDNEIVGYAGVIAPGPDAVADILTITVIDGFRRQGIAKRLIADIESYCQSKGSSVIMLEVATDNTGAIALYENLGYTQISKRSNYYLSLIHI
;
A
#
# COMPACT_ATOMS: atom_id res chain seq x y z
N MET A 1 17.57 11.86 2.53
CA MET A 1 16.58 11.67 3.60
C MET A 1 15.21 11.40 3.00
N ILE A 2 14.51 10.43 3.54
CA ILE A 2 13.15 10.11 3.08
C ILE A 2 12.16 10.78 4.01
N THR A 3 11.21 11.52 3.45
CA THR A 3 10.10 12.10 4.21
C THR A 3 8.80 11.45 3.75
N TYR A 4 7.78 11.55 4.58
CA TYR A 4 6.49 10.90 4.34
C TYR A 4 5.37 11.92 4.48
N ARG A 5 4.41 11.87 3.57
CA ARG A 5 3.26 12.78 3.61
C ARG A 5 2.06 12.15 2.92
N GLN A 6 0.89 12.73 3.19
CA GLN A 6 -0.32 12.33 2.49
C GLN A 6 -0.31 12.87 1.05
N PRO A 7 -1.00 12.18 0.12
CA PRO A 7 -1.08 12.63 -1.25
C PRO A 7 -2.01 13.82 -1.40
N MET A 8 -1.79 14.57 -2.48
CA MET A 8 -2.65 15.66 -2.91
C MET A 8 -3.07 15.41 -4.37
N ALA A 9 -4.09 16.13 -4.82
CA ALA A 9 -4.56 15.98 -6.21
C ALA A 9 -3.44 16.18 -7.23
N LEU A 10 -2.51 17.09 -6.95
CA LEU A 10 -1.37 17.36 -7.83
C LEU A 10 -0.42 16.19 -7.99
N ASP A 11 -0.46 15.21 -7.10
CA ASP A 11 0.39 14.02 -7.19
C ASP A 11 -0.15 12.98 -8.17
N ILE A 12 -1.44 13.05 -8.54
CA ILE A 12 -2.08 12.01 -9.34
C ILE A 12 -1.39 11.75 -10.67
N PRO A 13 -1.00 12.76 -11.46
CA PRO A 13 -0.32 12.47 -12.74
C PRO A 13 0.95 11.64 -12.56
N THR A 14 1.76 11.94 -11.54
CA THR A 14 2.98 11.18 -11.25
C THR A 14 2.65 9.77 -10.79
N LEU A 15 1.64 9.62 -9.93
CA LEU A 15 1.24 8.30 -9.45
C LEU A 15 0.72 7.42 -10.59
N VAL A 16 -0.01 8.01 -11.55
CA VAL A 16 -0.49 7.27 -12.72
C VAL A 16 0.68 6.72 -13.53
N VAL A 17 1.72 7.52 -13.74
CA VAL A 17 2.92 7.10 -14.48
C VAL A 17 3.60 5.94 -13.75
N LEU A 18 3.80 6.08 -12.44
CA LEU A 18 4.45 5.04 -11.62
C LEU A 18 3.61 3.76 -11.59
N ASP A 19 2.30 3.88 -11.49
CA ASP A 19 1.44 2.71 -11.41
C ASP A 19 1.48 1.92 -12.73
N LYS A 20 1.54 2.61 -13.87
CA LYS A 20 1.70 1.95 -15.16
C LYS A 20 3.03 1.20 -15.27
N GLU A 21 4.07 1.74 -14.68
CA GLU A 21 5.40 1.12 -14.70
C GLU A 21 5.42 -0.14 -13.84
N TYR A 22 4.87 -0.08 -12.63
CA TYR A 22 5.00 -1.16 -11.66
C TYR A 22 3.83 -2.15 -11.67
N PHE A 23 2.69 -1.76 -12.25
CA PHE A 23 1.52 -2.64 -12.38
C PHE A 23 0.99 -2.59 -13.81
N PRO A 24 1.77 -3.06 -14.79
CA PRO A 24 1.41 -2.89 -16.21
C PRO A 24 0.12 -3.60 -16.63
N TYR A 25 -0.30 -4.63 -15.89
CA TYR A 25 -1.50 -5.38 -16.24
C TYR A 25 -2.78 -4.79 -15.65
N SER A 26 -2.68 -4.01 -14.60
CA SER A 26 -3.85 -3.44 -13.94
C SER A 26 -3.53 -2.11 -13.26
N PRO A 27 -3.01 -1.13 -14.02
CA PRO A 27 -2.69 0.16 -13.42
C PRO A 27 -3.96 0.93 -13.07
N TRP A 28 -3.87 1.74 -12.03
CA TRP A 28 -4.96 2.63 -11.67
C TRP A 28 -5.04 3.80 -12.64
N SER A 29 -6.26 4.18 -13.00
CA SER A 29 -6.53 5.39 -13.79
C SER A 29 -6.48 6.63 -12.90
N PRO A 30 -6.38 7.83 -13.50
CA PRO A 30 -6.52 9.06 -12.72
C PRO A 30 -7.82 9.13 -11.92
N GLY A 31 -8.91 8.64 -12.50
CA GLY A 31 -10.21 8.60 -11.83
C GLY A 31 -10.23 7.70 -10.62
N GLN A 32 -9.55 6.55 -10.69
CA GLN A 32 -9.46 5.64 -9.54
C GLN A 32 -8.68 6.26 -8.40
N PHE A 33 -7.55 6.91 -8.67
CA PHE A 33 -6.81 7.62 -7.63
C PHE A 33 -7.66 8.72 -6.99
N LYS A 34 -8.36 9.50 -7.81
CA LYS A 34 -9.20 10.58 -7.32
C LYS A 34 -10.32 10.04 -6.43
N GLU A 35 -10.94 8.94 -6.84
CA GLU A 35 -12.02 8.31 -6.09
C GLU A 35 -11.52 7.80 -4.74
N GLU A 36 -10.37 7.13 -4.73
CA GLU A 36 -9.80 6.61 -3.49
C GLU A 36 -9.38 7.76 -2.55
N PHE A 37 -8.78 8.81 -3.09
CA PHE A 37 -8.35 9.94 -2.27
C PHE A 37 -9.53 10.70 -1.66
N ALA A 38 -10.70 10.64 -2.27
CA ALA A 38 -11.91 11.24 -1.72
C ALA A 38 -12.33 10.61 -0.39
N GLY A 39 -11.89 9.39 -0.12
CA GLY A 39 -12.17 8.69 1.14
C GLY A 39 -11.20 8.99 2.28
N ILE A 40 -10.18 9.83 2.05
CA ILE A 40 -9.22 10.20 3.10
C ILE A 40 -9.81 11.32 3.96
N PRO A 41 -9.72 11.26 5.29
CA PRO A 41 -9.19 10.17 6.13
C PRO A 41 -10.27 9.22 6.65
N SER A 42 -11.50 9.35 6.18
CA SER A 42 -12.65 8.66 6.72
C SER A 42 -12.50 7.13 6.68
N THR A 43 -12.26 6.57 5.50
CA THR A 43 -12.12 5.13 5.29
C THR A 43 -10.83 4.75 4.58
N ARG A 44 -10.06 5.73 4.13
CA ARG A 44 -8.81 5.52 3.38
C ARG A 44 -7.65 6.22 4.05
N PHE A 45 -6.49 5.58 4.00
CA PHE A 45 -5.22 6.19 4.34
C PHE A 45 -4.26 5.93 3.19
N PHE A 46 -3.63 7.00 2.70
CA PHE A 46 -2.56 6.90 1.69
C PHE A 46 -1.36 7.70 2.16
N GLU A 47 -0.19 7.19 1.82
CA GLU A 47 1.06 7.84 2.20
C GLU A 47 2.05 7.76 1.05
N LEU A 48 2.78 8.85 0.84
CA LEU A 48 3.87 8.92 -0.13
C LEU A 48 5.19 9.01 0.61
N ALA A 49 6.19 8.30 0.08
CA ALA A 49 7.59 8.46 0.49
C ALA A 49 8.26 9.38 -0.51
N ILE A 50 8.95 10.40 -0.03
CA ILE A 50 9.52 11.47 -0.85
C ILE A 50 11.02 11.54 -0.61
N SER A 51 11.79 11.60 -1.69
CA SER A 51 13.23 11.86 -1.66
C SER A 51 13.54 12.94 -2.70
N ASP A 52 14.21 14.02 -2.29
CA ASP A 52 14.55 15.13 -3.18
C ASP A 52 13.37 15.62 -4.01
N ASN A 53 12.22 15.81 -3.35
CA ASN A 53 10.96 16.26 -3.96
C ASN A 53 10.34 15.28 -4.97
N GLU A 54 10.84 14.06 -5.03
CA GLU A 54 10.30 13.04 -5.92
C GLU A 54 9.60 11.94 -5.14
N ILE A 55 8.52 11.40 -5.68
CA ILE A 55 7.83 10.27 -5.09
C ILE A 55 8.64 9.01 -5.36
N VAL A 56 9.10 8.35 -4.28
CA VAL A 56 9.91 7.13 -4.38
C VAL A 56 9.17 5.90 -3.83
N GLY A 57 7.99 6.11 -3.26
CA GLY A 57 7.14 5.02 -2.80
C GLY A 57 5.76 5.55 -2.46
N TYR A 58 4.79 4.66 -2.47
CA TYR A 58 3.43 5.00 -2.08
C TYR A 58 2.68 3.76 -1.63
N ALA A 59 1.70 3.98 -0.76
CA ALA A 59 0.87 2.89 -0.27
C ALA A 59 -0.49 3.42 0.13
N GLY A 60 -1.48 2.55 0.10
CA GLY A 60 -2.83 2.90 0.50
C GLY A 60 -3.59 1.71 1.04
N VAL A 61 -4.54 2.00 1.92
CA VAL A 61 -5.37 1.00 2.58
C VAL A 61 -6.79 1.53 2.71
N ILE A 62 -7.75 0.61 2.65
CA ILE A 62 -9.14 0.90 3.03
C ILE A 62 -9.43 0.20 4.37
N ALA A 63 -9.98 0.95 5.32
CA ALA A 63 -10.42 0.42 6.62
C ALA A 63 -11.84 0.94 6.86
N PRO A 64 -12.87 0.15 6.51
CA PRO A 64 -14.25 0.65 6.50
C PRO A 64 -14.83 1.00 7.86
N GLY A 65 -14.32 0.38 8.93
CA GLY A 65 -14.82 0.69 10.26
C GLY A 65 -14.51 -0.39 11.27
N PRO A 66 -15.03 -0.26 12.51
CA PRO A 66 -14.75 -1.21 13.58
C PRO A 66 -15.16 -2.64 13.19
N ASP A 67 -14.31 -3.59 13.54
CA ASP A 67 -14.50 -5.03 13.29
C ASP A 67 -14.55 -5.43 11.81
N ALA A 68 -14.29 -4.49 10.91
CA ALA A 68 -14.20 -4.79 9.49
C ALA A 68 -12.75 -5.13 9.13
N VAL A 69 -12.59 -5.98 8.12
CA VAL A 69 -11.28 -6.31 7.57
C VAL A 69 -10.78 -5.10 6.78
N ALA A 70 -9.53 -4.71 7.01
CA ALA A 70 -8.87 -3.68 6.21
C ALA A 70 -8.14 -4.35 5.04
N ASP A 71 -8.08 -3.65 3.91
CA ASP A 71 -7.40 -4.14 2.71
C ASP A 71 -6.31 -3.17 2.30
N ILE A 72 -5.08 -3.67 2.18
CA ILE A 72 -4.04 -2.87 1.55
C ILE A 72 -4.32 -2.85 0.05
N LEU A 73 -4.58 -1.65 -0.47
CA LEU A 73 -4.99 -1.45 -1.85
C LEU A 73 -3.80 -1.44 -2.81
N THR A 74 -2.68 -0.86 -2.36
CA THR A 74 -1.47 -0.75 -3.17
C THR A 74 -0.28 -0.48 -2.27
N ILE A 75 0.89 -0.93 -2.70
CA ILE A 75 2.17 -0.58 -2.07
C ILE A 75 3.27 -0.73 -3.13
N THR A 76 4.08 0.29 -3.27
CA THR A 76 5.15 0.33 -4.27
C THR A 76 6.33 1.13 -3.74
N VAL A 77 7.53 0.62 -3.95
CA VAL A 77 8.78 1.35 -3.76
C VAL A 77 9.52 1.25 -5.08
N ILE A 78 9.94 2.38 -5.65
CA ILE A 78 10.57 2.39 -6.96
C ILE A 78 11.97 1.75 -6.90
N ASP A 79 12.45 1.32 -8.08
CA ASP A 79 13.80 0.77 -8.20
C ASP A 79 14.82 1.79 -7.72
N GLY A 80 15.88 1.32 -7.07
CA GLY A 80 16.90 2.19 -6.52
C GLY A 80 16.65 2.65 -5.09
N PHE A 81 15.41 2.53 -4.61
CA PHE A 81 15.05 2.91 -3.23
C PHE A 81 14.61 1.73 -2.38
N ARG A 82 14.70 0.52 -2.92
CA ARG A 82 14.38 -0.70 -2.18
C ARG A 82 15.45 -1.01 -1.14
N ARG A 83 15.08 -1.82 -0.14
CA ARG A 83 15.97 -2.24 0.96
C ARG A 83 16.44 -1.08 1.84
N GLN A 84 15.67 0.00 1.88
CA GLN A 84 15.96 1.15 2.75
C GLN A 84 14.90 1.32 3.85
N GLY A 85 14.02 0.32 4.02
CA GLY A 85 13.00 0.37 5.04
C GLY A 85 11.77 1.19 4.67
N ILE A 86 11.64 1.63 3.42
CA ILE A 86 10.51 2.47 3.00
C ILE A 86 9.20 1.68 3.06
N ALA A 87 9.16 0.47 2.47
CA ALA A 87 7.96 -0.36 2.50
C ALA A 87 7.57 -0.71 3.94
N LYS A 88 8.55 -1.02 4.78
CA LYS A 88 8.32 -1.33 6.18
C LYS A 88 7.70 -0.15 6.91
N ARG A 89 8.17 1.06 6.66
CA ARG A 89 7.61 2.29 7.25
C ARG A 89 6.19 2.53 6.78
N LEU A 90 5.94 2.38 5.47
CA LEU A 90 4.60 2.56 4.90
C LEU A 90 3.61 1.56 5.52
N ILE A 91 4.01 0.31 5.67
CA ILE A 91 3.17 -0.71 6.28
C ILE A 91 2.90 -0.40 7.76
N ALA A 92 3.92 0.05 8.50
CA ALA A 92 3.75 0.41 9.91
C ALA A 92 2.73 1.54 10.07
N ASP A 93 2.79 2.54 9.21
CA ASP A 93 1.85 3.65 9.25
C ASP A 93 0.43 3.21 8.85
N ILE A 94 0.31 2.30 7.89
CA ILE A 94 -0.97 1.67 7.54
C ILE A 94 -1.55 0.93 8.75
N GLU A 95 -0.72 0.15 9.44
CA GLU A 95 -1.17 -0.61 10.60
C GLU A 95 -1.67 0.31 11.72
N SER A 96 -0.98 1.41 11.96
CA SER A 96 -1.40 2.41 12.94
C SER A 96 -2.76 3.01 12.58
N TYR A 97 -2.96 3.35 11.32
CA TYR A 97 -4.24 3.86 10.86
C TYR A 97 -5.36 2.82 11.06
N CYS A 98 -5.11 1.58 10.69
CA CYS A 98 -6.09 0.50 10.82
C CYS A 98 -6.47 0.27 12.29
N GLN A 99 -5.50 0.32 13.21
CA GLN A 99 -5.78 0.23 14.63
C GLN A 99 -6.67 1.37 15.09
N SER A 100 -6.41 2.58 14.61
CA SER A 100 -7.23 3.75 14.98
C SER A 100 -8.67 3.63 14.49
N LYS A 101 -8.92 2.82 13.45
CA LYS A 101 -10.25 2.56 12.91
C LYS A 101 -10.93 1.34 13.52
N GLY A 102 -10.25 0.63 14.40
CA GLY A 102 -10.82 -0.55 15.06
C GLY A 102 -10.75 -1.82 14.22
N SER A 103 -9.93 -1.83 13.15
CA SER A 103 -9.73 -3.04 12.36
C SER A 103 -8.88 -4.03 13.14
N SER A 104 -9.32 -5.30 13.17
CA SER A 104 -8.56 -6.36 13.84
C SER A 104 -7.72 -7.19 12.88
N VAL A 105 -7.95 -7.04 11.58
CA VAL A 105 -7.31 -7.84 10.54
C VAL A 105 -7.00 -6.95 9.34
N ILE A 106 -5.81 -7.12 8.78
CA ILE A 106 -5.41 -6.49 7.52
C ILE A 106 -5.12 -7.58 6.50
N MET A 107 -5.68 -7.45 5.30
CA MET A 107 -5.43 -8.34 4.19
C MET A 107 -4.65 -7.62 3.10
N LEU A 108 -3.87 -8.40 2.36
CA LEU A 108 -3.23 -7.91 1.14
C LEU A 108 -3.13 -9.04 0.12
N GLU A 109 -3.03 -8.68 -1.15
CA GLU A 109 -2.72 -9.62 -2.21
C GLU A 109 -1.36 -9.28 -2.81
N VAL A 110 -0.60 -10.31 -3.15
CA VAL A 110 0.70 -10.14 -3.80
C VAL A 110 0.87 -11.25 -4.84
N ALA A 111 1.49 -10.90 -5.97
CA ALA A 111 1.77 -11.89 -7.02
C ALA A 111 2.70 -12.99 -6.50
N THR A 112 2.44 -14.22 -6.88
CA THR A 112 3.22 -15.37 -6.36
C THR A 112 4.68 -15.37 -6.79
N ASP A 113 5.02 -14.65 -7.86
CA ASP A 113 6.40 -14.52 -8.32
C ASP A 113 7.14 -13.35 -7.67
N ASN A 114 6.44 -12.52 -6.88
CA ASN A 114 7.08 -11.42 -6.17
C ASN A 114 7.65 -11.90 -4.85
N THR A 115 8.73 -12.67 -4.92
CA THR A 115 9.31 -13.34 -3.75
C THR A 115 9.87 -12.35 -2.73
N GLY A 116 10.38 -11.21 -3.17
CA GLY A 116 10.89 -10.18 -2.27
C GLY A 116 9.79 -9.57 -1.41
N ALA A 117 8.65 -9.25 -2.01
CA ALA A 117 7.51 -8.71 -1.29
C ALA A 117 6.92 -9.73 -0.31
N ILE A 118 6.79 -10.98 -0.76
CA ILE A 118 6.29 -12.05 0.11
C ILE A 118 7.17 -12.21 1.35
N ALA A 119 8.49 -12.23 1.16
CA ALA A 119 9.43 -12.34 2.27
C ALA A 119 9.30 -11.16 3.25
N LEU A 120 9.13 -9.95 2.72
CA LEU A 120 8.93 -8.77 3.55
C LEU A 120 7.67 -8.90 4.40
N TYR A 121 6.55 -9.25 3.78
CA TYR A 121 5.27 -9.37 4.49
C TYR A 121 5.32 -10.47 5.54
N GLU A 122 5.92 -11.61 5.22
CA GLU A 122 6.06 -12.70 6.19
C GLU A 122 6.93 -12.30 7.38
N ASN A 123 8.00 -11.55 7.13
CA ASN A 123 8.82 -11.02 8.21
C ASN A 123 8.06 -10.04 9.12
N LEU A 124 7.04 -9.38 8.58
CA LEU A 124 6.22 -8.44 9.35
C LEU A 124 5.04 -9.13 10.03
N GLY A 125 4.94 -10.44 9.93
CA GLY A 125 3.92 -11.21 10.62
C GLY A 125 2.70 -11.57 9.78
N TYR A 126 2.72 -11.30 8.48
CA TYR A 126 1.64 -11.71 7.59
C TYR A 126 1.75 -13.20 7.30
N THR A 127 0.62 -13.88 7.27
CA THR A 127 0.57 -15.32 6.98
C THR A 127 -0.31 -15.56 5.76
N GLN A 128 0.08 -16.55 4.98
CA GLN A 128 -0.68 -16.94 3.81
C GLN A 128 -1.97 -17.62 4.22
N ILE A 129 -3.10 -17.16 3.69
CA ILE A 129 -4.41 -17.77 3.96
C ILE A 129 -5.00 -18.46 2.74
N SER A 130 -4.62 -18.02 1.53
CA SER A 130 -5.06 -18.70 0.31
C SER A 130 -4.13 -18.34 -0.83
N LYS A 131 -4.24 -19.11 -1.93
CA LYS A 131 -3.47 -18.92 -3.13
C LYS A 131 -4.38 -19.19 -4.32
N ARG A 132 -4.39 -18.29 -5.28
CA ARG A 132 -5.17 -18.49 -6.51
C ARG A 132 -4.32 -18.07 -7.70
N SER A 133 -4.47 -18.81 -8.80
CA SER A 133 -3.75 -18.57 -10.06
C SER A 133 -2.36 -17.95 -9.89
N ASN A 134 -2.27 -16.65 -9.90
CA ASN A 134 -1.01 -15.92 -9.83
C ASN A 134 -0.91 -15.03 -8.58
N TYR A 135 -1.80 -15.24 -7.60
CA TYR A 135 -1.89 -14.37 -6.44
C TYR A 135 -1.79 -15.12 -5.12
N TYR A 136 -1.24 -14.45 -4.17
CA TYR A 136 -1.00 -14.92 -2.82
C TYR A 136 -1.72 -13.95 -1.89
N LEU A 137 -2.57 -14.45 -1.01
CA LEU A 137 -3.27 -13.64 -0.02
C LEU A 137 -2.62 -13.82 1.33
N SER A 138 -2.28 -12.72 1.97
CA SER A 138 -1.72 -12.73 3.31
C SER A 138 -2.62 -11.98 4.27
N LEU A 139 -2.57 -12.40 5.53
CA LEU A 139 -3.43 -11.89 6.58
C LEU A 139 -2.62 -11.63 7.83
N ILE A 140 -2.88 -10.51 8.52
CA ILE A 140 -2.28 -10.22 9.83
C ILE A 140 -3.35 -9.70 10.78
N HIS A 141 -3.21 -10.07 12.06
CA HIS A 141 -4.01 -9.50 13.15
C HIS A 141 -3.25 -8.35 13.79
N ILE A 142 -3.94 -7.26 14.05
CA ILE A 142 -3.36 -6.09 14.68
C ILE A 142 -3.99 -5.81 16.04
#